data_8569e27f85bfb9dd95186b72edc5c2dc
#
_entry.id   8569e27f85bfb9dd95186b72edc5c2dc
#
_cell.length_a   1.000
_cell.length_b   1.000
_cell.length_c   1.000
_cell.angle_alpha   90.00
_cell.angle_beta   90.00
_cell.angle_gamma   90.00
#
_symmetry.space_group_name_H-M   'P 1'
#
loop_
_entity.id
_entity.type
_entity.pdbx_description
1 polymer ?
#
loop_
_entity_poly.entity_id
_entity_poly.type
_entity_poly.pdbx_seq_one_letter_code
_entity_poly.pdbx_strand_id
1 'polypeptide(L)'
;GRRSELPVLRWSSAAYIELMRAVPLIAVLFFGQLLIPLFLPPGLEINRVLRAVVAFALFAAAYIAEDVRGGLQAIPPTQREAAAVLGLSTRQSLQLVVLPQALRVALPSLTNQAVGLLQNTSLMAILGLVELLGISRSLLANPAFIGRYLEVYLWLAAVYWLACTAMALLARHLE
;
A
#
# COMPACT_ATOMS: atom_id res chain seq x y z
N GLY A 1 9.06 10.53 -9.92
CA GLY A 1 9.21 11.83 -9.28
C GLY A 1 10.59 12.03 -8.65
N ARG A 2 10.99 11.20 -7.68
CA ARG A 2 12.26 11.36 -6.90
C ARG A 2 13.56 11.29 -7.73
N ARG A 3 13.51 10.72 -8.94
CA ARG A 3 14.62 10.67 -9.93
C ARG A 3 14.44 11.64 -11.09
N SER A 4 13.49 12.57 -11.02
CA SER A 4 13.25 13.56 -12.05
C SER A 4 14.42 14.57 -12.11
N GLU A 5 14.79 14.98 -13.31
CA GLU A 5 15.72 16.08 -13.54
C GLU A 5 15.12 17.43 -13.15
N LEU A 6 13.78 17.53 -13.12
CA LEU A 6 13.07 18.72 -12.69
C LEU A 6 13.12 18.85 -11.15
N PRO A 7 13.76 19.90 -10.60
CA PRO A 7 13.97 20.05 -9.16
C PRO A 7 12.67 20.04 -8.38
N VAL A 8 11.63 20.71 -8.87
CA VAL A 8 10.32 20.80 -8.21
C VAL A 8 9.70 19.43 -8.05
N LEU A 9 9.66 18.60 -9.10
CA LEU A 9 9.10 17.25 -9.05
C LEU A 9 9.92 16.33 -8.14
N ARG A 10 11.24 16.51 -8.12
CA ARG A 10 12.13 15.73 -7.26
C ARG A 10 11.89 16.03 -5.78
N TRP A 11 11.87 17.32 -5.43
CA TRP A 11 11.70 17.74 -4.05
C TRP A 11 10.28 17.46 -3.52
N SER A 12 9.24 17.73 -4.30
CA SER A 12 7.85 17.45 -3.89
C SER A 12 7.60 15.95 -3.70
N SER A 13 8.12 15.12 -4.62
CA SER A 13 8.00 13.66 -4.47
C SER A 13 8.80 13.13 -3.27
N ALA A 14 10.00 13.67 -3.02
CA ALA A 14 10.79 13.29 -1.86
C ALA A 14 10.08 13.67 -0.56
N ALA A 15 9.63 14.91 -0.45
CA ALA A 15 8.91 15.41 0.72
C ALA A 15 7.64 14.59 1.00
N TYR A 16 6.85 14.29 -0.04
CA TYR A 16 5.67 13.44 0.09
C TYR A 16 5.99 12.04 0.61
N ILE A 17 6.99 11.37 0.01
CA ILE A 17 7.37 10.01 0.41
C ILE A 17 7.90 10.01 1.85
N GLU A 18 8.75 10.96 2.21
CA GLU A 18 9.30 11.06 3.56
C GLU A 18 8.22 11.35 4.60
N LEU A 19 7.31 12.29 4.30
CA LEU A 19 6.18 12.63 5.18
C LEU A 19 5.27 11.41 5.42
N MET A 20 4.83 10.74 4.35
CA MET A 20 3.93 9.59 4.47
C MET A 20 4.56 8.40 5.20
N ARG A 21 5.88 8.25 5.11
CA ARG A 21 6.61 7.19 5.82
C ARG A 21 7.00 7.54 7.25
N ALA A 22 7.02 8.82 7.59
CA ALA A 22 7.27 9.28 8.96
C ALA A 22 6.01 9.26 9.84
N VAL A 23 4.81 9.30 9.23
CA VAL A 23 3.54 9.37 9.95
C VAL A 23 2.91 7.97 10.05
N PRO A 24 2.38 7.57 11.23
CA PRO A 24 1.65 6.31 11.36
C PRO A 24 0.41 6.27 10.47
N LEU A 25 0.13 5.12 9.84
CA LEU A 25 -1.06 4.96 8.98
C LEU A 25 -2.36 5.38 9.67
N ILE A 26 -2.51 5.06 10.95
CA ILE A 26 -3.71 5.43 11.70
C ILE A 26 -3.92 6.95 11.73
N ALA A 27 -2.86 7.75 11.87
CA ALA A 27 -2.95 9.21 11.83
C ALA A 27 -3.34 9.71 10.42
N VAL A 28 -2.80 9.10 9.36
CA VAL A 28 -3.19 9.42 7.97
C VAL A 28 -4.67 9.12 7.73
N LEU A 29 -5.17 8.01 8.28
CA LEU A 29 -6.60 7.66 8.19
C LEU A 29 -7.48 8.66 8.93
N PHE A 30 -7.11 9.07 10.14
CA PHE A 30 -7.83 10.12 10.88
C PHE A 30 -7.81 11.44 10.13
N PHE A 31 -6.67 11.88 9.63
CA PHE A 31 -6.57 13.08 8.81
C PHE A 31 -7.45 13.00 7.56
N GLY A 32 -7.44 11.87 6.87
CA GLY A 32 -8.34 11.62 5.74
C GLY A 32 -9.82 11.74 6.11
N GLN A 33 -10.23 11.22 7.27
CA GLN A 33 -11.62 11.30 7.72
C GLN A 33 -12.04 12.71 8.18
N LEU A 34 -11.15 13.45 8.83
CA LEU A 34 -11.45 14.75 9.44
C LEU A 34 -11.13 15.93 8.52
N LEU A 35 -9.98 15.90 7.83
CA LEU A 35 -9.52 17.05 7.05
C LEU A 35 -10.13 17.11 5.66
N ILE A 36 -10.31 15.96 4.97
CA ILE A 36 -10.89 15.99 3.62
C ILE A 36 -12.23 16.75 3.59
N PRO A 37 -13.19 16.52 4.50
CA PRO A 37 -14.44 17.26 4.50
C PRO A 37 -14.28 18.78 4.69
N LEU A 38 -13.26 19.23 5.41
CA LEU A 38 -13.01 20.66 5.66
C LEU A 38 -12.57 21.43 4.41
N PHE A 39 -11.97 20.72 3.44
CA PHE A 39 -11.52 21.32 2.19
C PHE A 39 -12.54 21.19 1.06
N LEU A 40 -13.68 20.54 1.32
CA LEU A 40 -14.73 20.36 0.32
C LEU A 40 -15.67 21.58 0.31
N PRO A 41 -16.17 21.95 -0.88
CA PRO A 41 -17.22 22.97 -0.99
C PRO A 41 -18.48 22.56 -0.22
N PRO A 42 -19.26 23.52 0.31
CA PRO A 42 -20.54 23.23 0.93
C PRO A 42 -21.47 22.42 0.02
N GLY A 43 -22.04 21.34 0.54
CA GLY A 43 -22.93 20.44 -0.22
C GLY A 43 -22.26 19.30 -0.96
N LEU A 44 -20.91 19.22 -0.97
CA LEU A 44 -20.20 18.07 -1.52
C LEU A 44 -19.77 17.16 -0.38
N GLU A 45 -20.42 16.00 -0.27
CA GLU A 45 -20.09 14.98 0.73
C GLU A 45 -19.37 13.79 0.05
N ILE A 46 -18.17 13.48 0.50
CA ILE A 46 -17.46 12.27 0.12
C ILE A 46 -17.75 11.18 1.17
N ASN A 47 -18.18 10.01 0.69
CA ASN A 47 -18.43 8.85 1.53
C ASN A 47 -17.20 8.51 2.40
N ARG A 48 -17.43 8.12 3.67
CA ARG A 48 -16.39 7.75 4.64
C ARG A 48 -15.46 6.65 4.12
N VAL A 49 -16.01 5.64 3.42
CA VAL A 49 -15.22 4.56 2.83
C VAL A 49 -14.27 5.11 1.77
N LEU A 50 -14.76 5.98 0.88
CA LEU A 50 -13.92 6.58 -0.16
C LEU A 50 -12.80 7.44 0.43
N ARG A 51 -13.07 8.19 1.50
CA ARG A 51 -12.03 8.93 2.24
C ARG A 51 -10.96 8.01 2.81
N ALA A 52 -11.36 6.88 3.39
CA ALA A 52 -10.43 5.88 3.88
C ALA A 52 -9.60 5.27 2.73
N VAL A 53 -10.22 4.92 1.60
CA VAL A 53 -9.54 4.39 0.42
C VAL A 53 -8.51 5.39 -0.12
N VAL A 54 -8.84 6.68 -0.21
CA VAL A 54 -7.90 7.72 -0.64
C VAL A 54 -6.71 7.83 0.33
N ALA A 55 -6.97 7.83 1.64
CA ALA A 55 -5.90 7.88 2.65
C ALA A 55 -4.98 6.66 2.58
N PHE A 56 -5.54 5.44 2.44
CA PHE A 56 -4.78 4.22 2.22
C PHE A 56 -3.96 4.28 0.92
N ALA A 57 -4.56 4.72 -0.17
CA ALA A 57 -3.89 4.82 -1.47
C ALA A 57 -2.70 5.79 -1.42
N LEU A 58 -2.88 6.95 -0.80
CA LEU A 58 -1.80 7.91 -0.59
C LEU A 58 -0.68 7.32 0.28
N PHE A 59 -1.01 6.66 1.36
CA PHE A 59 -0.02 6.00 2.20
C PHE A 59 0.73 4.91 1.44
N ALA A 60 0.02 3.98 0.80
CA ALA A 60 0.60 2.87 0.04
C ALA A 60 1.49 3.35 -1.11
N ALA A 61 1.08 4.40 -1.82
CA ALA A 61 1.84 4.95 -2.95
C ALA A 61 3.25 5.40 -2.55
N ALA A 62 3.43 5.93 -1.33
CA ALA A 62 4.75 6.32 -0.84
C ALA A 62 5.68 5.11 -0.62
N TYR A 63 5.16 4.04 -0.06
CA TYR A 63 5.92 2.80 0.18
C TYR A 63 6.21 2.07 -1.12
N ILE A 64 5.22 1.91 -2.00
CA ILE A 64 5.38 1.30 -3.32
C ILE A 64 6.42 2.07 -4.15
N ALA A 65 6.40 3.41 -4.10
CA ALA A 65 7.39 4.22 -4.80
C ALA A 65 8.83 3.94 -4.33
N GLU A 66 9.02 3.71 -3.03
CA GLU A 66 10.34 3.38 -2.47
C GLU A 66 10.75 1.93 -2.82
N ASP A 67 9.83 0.97 -2.79
CA ASP A 67 10.09 -0.40 -3.19
C ASP A 67 10.53 -0.49 -4.66
N VAL A 68 9.81 0.20 -5.55
CA VAL A 68 10.18 0.30 -6.97
C VAL A 68 11.53 1.03 -7.15
N ARG A 69 11.78 2.07 -6.35
CA ARG A 69 13.08 2.76 -6.37
C ARG A 69 14.21 1.82 -5.97
N GLY A 70 14.00 1.05 -4.90
CA GLY A 70 14.96 0.03 -4.45
C GLY A 70 15.24 -1.00 -5.54
N GLY A 71 14.19 -1.54 -6.18
CA GLY A 71 14.32 -2.46 -7.30
C GLY A 71 15.11 -1.87 -8.47
N LEU A 72 14.84 -0.62 -8.85
CA LEU A 72 15.61 0.09 -9.90
C LEU A 72 17.07 0.32 -9.55
N GLN A 73 17.40 0.51 -8.27
CA GLN A 73 18.76 0.69 -7.80
C GLN A 73 19.56 -0.61 -7.72
N ALA A 74 18.87 -1.73 -7.55
CA ALA A 74 19.50 -3.04 -7.50
C ALA A 74 19.99 -3.53 -8.87
N ILE A 75 19.54 -2.93 -9.98
CA ILE A 75 19.94 -3.33 -11.32
C ILE A 75 21.33 -2.71 -11.63
N PRO A 76 22.33 -3.56 -11.94
CA PRO A 76 23.68 -3.09 -12.26
C PRO A 76 23.70 -2.14 -13.48
N PRO A 77 24.56 -1.10 -13.49
CA PRO A 77 24.72 -0.20 -14.63
C PRO A 77 25.06 -0.91 -15.94
N THR A 78 25.78 -2.02 -15.86
CA THR A 78 26.17 -2.86 -17.00
C THR A 78 24.99 -3.34 -17.86
N GLN A 79 23.79 -3.49 -17.25
CA GLN A 79 22.58 -3.85 -18.01
C GLN A 79 22.16 -2.73 -18.98
N ARG A 80 22.33 -1.47 -18.59
CA ARG A 80 22.05 -0.31 -19.46
C ARG A 80 23.15 -0.13 -20.52
N GLU A 81 24.39 -0.37 -20.14
CA GLU A 81 25.54 -0.32 -21.06
C GLU A 81 25.38 -1.39 -22.15
N ALA A 82 25.06 -2.62 -21.78
CA ALA A 82 24.82 -3.70 -22.75
C ALA A 82 23.63 -3.38 -23.67
N ALA A 83 22.55 -2.83 -23.14
CA ALA A 83 21.40 -2.40 -23.94
C ALA A 83 21.80 -1.28 -24.94
N ALA A 84 22.64 -0.36 -24.55
CA ALA A 84 23.14 0.70 -25.41
C ALA A 84 24.02 0.16 -26.54
N VAL A 85 24.89 -0.82 -26.25
CA VAL A 85 25.71 -1.51 -27.28
C VAL A 85 24.83 -2.20 -28.33
N LEU A 86 23.66 -2.72 -27.92
CA LEU A 86 22.68 -3.32 -28.83
C LEU A 86 21.83 -2.25 -29.59
N GLY A 87 22.14 -0.97 -29.44
CA GLY A 87 21.44 0.12 -30.14
C GLY A 87 20.08 0.51 -29.54
N LEU A 88 19.75 0.04 -28.33
CA LEU A 88 18.53 0.44 -27.65
C LEU A 88 18.60 1.87 -27.18
N SER A 89 17.57 2.67 -27.47
CA SER A 89 17.43 4.01 -26.87
C SER A 89 17.25 3.91 -25.35
N THR A 90 17.50 4.99 -24.63
CA THR A 90 17.34 5.07 -23.17
C THR A 90 15.94 4.61 -22.71
N ARG A 91 14.89 4.97 -23.46
CA ARG A 91 13.51 4.56 -23.17
C ARG A 91 13.33 3.05 -23.37
N GLN A 92 13.84 2.51 -24.48
CA GLN A 92 13.78 1.07 -24.75
C GLN A 92 14.57 0.26 -23.74
N SER A 93 15.81 0.70 -23.41
CA SER A 93 16.62 0.10 -22.35
C SER A 93 15.87 0.08 -21.00
N LEU A 94 15.22 1.19 -20.65
CA LEU A 94 14.42 1.23 -19.41
C LEU A 94 13.24 0.28 -19.46
N GLN A 95 12.45 0.27 -20.55
CA GLN A 95 11.21 -0.50 -20.63
C GLN A 95 11.43 -2.00 -20.84
N LEU A 96 12.41 -2.37 -21.67
CA LEU A 96 12.60 -3.75 -22.09
C LEU A 96 13.62 -4.52 -21.23
N VAL A 97 14.57 -3.81 -20.61
CA VAL A 97 15.68 -4.44 -19.87
C VAL A 97 15.59 -4.13 -18.36
N VAL A 98 15.61 -2.86 -18.00
CA VAL A 98 15.78 -2.47 -16.59
C VAL A 98 14.49 -2.63 -15.79
N LEU A 99 13.36 -2.16 -16.30
CA LEU A 99 12.09 -2.14 -15.57
C LEU A 99 11.57 -3.56 -15.26
N PRO A 100 11.56 -4.52 -16.21
CA PRO A 100 11.14 -5.89 -15.89
C PRO A 100 11.99 -6.55 -14.80
N GLN A 101 13.31 -6.34 -14.84
CA GLN A 101 14.22 -6.86 -13.82
C GLN A 101 14.00 -6.17 -12.47
N ALA A 102 13.87 -4.84 -12.48
CA ALA A 102 13.63 -4.05 -11.26
C ALA A 102 12.32 -4.43 -10.57
N LEU A 103 11.26 -4.69 -11.34
CA LEU A 103 9.98 -5.13 -10.78
C LEU A 103 10.09 -6.53 -10.15
N ARG A 104 10.83 -7.46 -10.76
CA ARG A 104 11.08 -8.77 -10.14
C ARG A 104 11.83 -8.64 -8.82
N VAL A 105 12.84 -7.77 -8.75
CA VAL A 105 13.57 -7.51 -7.49
C VAL A 105 12.66 -6.85 -6.45
N ALA A 106 11.74 -5.98 -6.85
CA ALA A 106 10.82 -5.30 -5.94
C ALA A 106 9.63 -6.19 -5.51
N LEU A 107 9.31 -7.25 -6.25
CA LEU A 107 8.09 -8.05 -6.07
C LEU A 107 7.92 -8.60 -4.64
N PRO A 108 8.93 -9.17 -3.97
CA PRO A 108 8.78 -9.62 -2.59
C PRO A 108 8.38 -8.51 -1.62
N SER A 109 8.99 -7.31 -1.76
CA SER A 109 8.65 -6.15 -0.95
C SER A 109 7.23 -5.65 -1.23
N LEU A 110 6.84 -5.58 -2.50
CA LEU A 110 5.48 -5.21 -2.91
C LEU A 110 4.43 -6.20 -2.38
N THR A 111 4.76 -7.49 -2.34
CA THR A 111 3.89 -8.52 -1.74
C THR A 111 3.72 -8.28 -0.25
N ASN A 112 4.81 -8.07 0.48
CA ASN A 112 4.76 -7.77 1.91
C ASN A 112 3.94 -6.50 2.17
N GLN A 113 4.05 -5.49 1.31
CA GLN A 113 3.27 -4.27 1.40
C GLN A 113 1.77 -4.55 1.20
N ALA A 114 1.40 -5.37 0.22
CA ALA A 114 0.02 -5.75 -0.05
C ALA A 114 -0.60 -6.53 1.13
N VAL A 115 0.15 -7.49 1.69
CA VAL A 115 -0.25 -8.24 2.90
C VAL A 115 -0.42 -7.29 4.09
N GLY A 116 0.54 -6.38 4.30
CA GLY A 116 0.46 -5.38 5.37
C GLY A 116 -0.75 -4.44 5.22
N LEU A 117 -1.07 -4.03 3.99
CA LEU A 117 -2.27 -3.22 3.73
C LEU A 117 -3.55 -3.98 4.07
N LEU A 118 -3.66 -5.27 3.71
CA LEU A 118 -4.80 -6.10 4.08
C LEU A 118 -4.95 -6.19 5.61
N GLN A 119 -3.86 -6.44 6.34
CA GLN A 119 -3.89 -6.49 7.81
C GLN A 119 -4.27 -5.13 8.42
N ASN A 120 -3.78 -4.05 7.84
CA ASN A 120 -4.06 -2.68 8.29
C ASN A 120 -5.51 -2.24 8.03
N THR A 121 -6.30 -2.98 7.22
CA THR A 121 -7.74 -2.70 7.11
C THR A 121 -8.44 -2.77 8.45
N SER A 122 -7.94 -3.56 9.40
CA SER A 122 -8.47 -3.64 10.77
C SER A 122 -8.47 -2.29 11.52
N LEU A 123 -7.60 -1.33 11.12
CA LEU A 123 -7.61 0.03 11.66
C LEU A 123 -8.88 0.81 11.30
N MET A 124 -9.58 0.41 10.24
CA MET A 124 -10.85 1.04 9.85
C MET A 124 -11.95 0.82 10.90
N ALA A 125 -11.89 -0.25 11.70
CA ALA A 125 -12.81 -0.46 12.81
C ALA A 125 -12.79 0.70 13.82
N ILE A 126 -11.61 1.31 14.05
CA ILE A 126 -11.45 2.45 14.96
C ILE A 126 -12.16 3.69 14.41
N LEU A 127 -12.27 3.80 13.09
CA LEU A 127 -12.97 4.88 12.39
C LEU A 127 -14.47 4.62 12.24
N GLY A 128 -14.98 3.53 12.83
CA GLY A 128 -16.39 3.12 12.73
C GLY A 128 -16.79 2.62 11.35
N LEU A 129 -15.81 2.17 10.55
CA LEU A 129 -16.05 1.51 9.26
C LEU A 129 -16.18 0.00 9.48
N VAL A 130 -17.12 -0.62 8.74
CA VAL A 130 -17.37 -2.06 8.83
C VAL A 130 -16.33 -2.80 8.00
N GLU A 131 -15.54 -3.64 8.67
CA GLU A 131 -14.54 -4.55 8.11
C GLU A 131 -14.49 -5.82 8.98
N LEU A 132 -13.57 -6.74 8.73
CA LEU A 132 -13.53 -8.05 9.39
C LEU A 132 -13.48 -7.96 10.93
N LEU A 133 -12.66 -7.10 11.50
CA LEU A 133 -12.59 -6.89 12.94
C LEU A 133 -13.86 -6.21 13.47
N GLY A 134 -14.42 -5.26 12.73
CA GLY A 134 -15.68 -4.60 13.07
C GLY A 134 -16.85 -5.57 13.08
N ILE A 135 -16.93 -6.47 12.08
CA ILE A 135 -17.93 -7.55 12.04
C ILE A 135 -17.77 -8.49 13.25
N SER A 136 -16.54 -8.88 13.56
CA SER A 136 -16.25 -9.74 14.72
C SER A 136 -16.71 -9.11 16.04
N ARG A 137 -16.49 -7.80 16.21
CA ARG A 137 -16.99 -7.05 17.39
C ARG A 137 -18.52 -6.99 17.41
N SER A 138 -19.17 -6.82 16.26
CA SER A 138 -20.63 -6.82 16.15
C SER A 138 -21.22 -8.19 16.50
N LEU A 139 -20.55 -9.28 16.11
CA LEU A 139 -20.94 -10.64 16.53
C LEU A 139 -20.88 -10.82 18.05
N LEU A 140 -19.82 -10.33 18.69
CA LEU A 140 -19.64 -10.40 20.14
C LEU A 140 -20.67 -9.57 20.91
N ALA A 141 -21.26 -8.55 20.29
CA ALA A 141 -22.36 -7.77 20.85
C ALA A 141 -23.72 -8.50 20.75
N ASN A 142 -23.83 -9.56 19.94
CA ASN A 142 -25.05 -10.36 19.81
C ASN A 142 -25.17 -11.32 21.01
N PRO A 143 -26.35 -11.40 21.69
CA PRO A 143 -26.57 -12.28 22.83
C PRO A 143 -26.18 -13.74 22.59
N ALA A 144 -26.34 -14.26 21.37
CA ALA A 144 -25.99 -15.63 21.00
C ALA A 144 -24.47 -15.93 21.08
N PHE A 145 -23.63 -14.90 21.05
CA PHE A 145 -22.17 -15.01 21.04
C PHE A 145 -21.51 -14.40 22.30
N ILE A 146 -22.30 -13.96 23.27
CA ILE A 146 -21.76 -13.42 24.55
C ILE A 146 -20.87 -14.47 25.20
N GLY A 147 -19.64 -14.06 25.57
CA GLY A 147 -18.63 -14.93 26.19
C GLY A 147 -17.80 -15.77 25.23
N ARG A 148 -18.12 -15.82 23.94
CA ARG A 148 -17.39 -16.59 22.92
C ARG A 148 -16.26 -15.79 22.26
N TYR A 149 -15.52 -15.03 23.05
CA TYR A 149 -14.42 -14.18 22.54
C TYR A 149 -13.33 -14.99 21.84
N LEU A 150 -12.96 -16.14 22.43
CA LEU A 150 -11.88 -16.97 21.89
C LEU A 150 -12.24 -17.50 20.50
N GLU A 151 -13.45 -18.05 20.34
CA GLU A 151 -13.89 -18.64 19.09
C GLU A 151 -13.97 -17.59 17.97
N VAL A 152 -14.55 -16.42 18.27
CA VAL A 152 -14.71 -15.32 17.30
C VAL A 152 -13.35 -14.78 16.85
N TYR A 153 -12.42 -14.56 17.79
CA TYR A 153 -11.09 -14.05 17.43
C TYR A 153 -10.19 -15.10 16.79
N LEU A 154 -10.32 -16.38 17.13
CA LEU A 154 -9.63 -17.46 16.40
C LEU A 154 -10.15 -17.56 14.95
N TRP A 155 -11.44 -17.40 14.74
CA TRP A 155 -12.03 -17.32 13.40
C TRP A 155 -11.47 -16.14 12.61
N LEU A 156 -11.46 -14.97 13.22
CA LEU A 156 -10.89 -13.77 12.61
C LEU A 156 -9.42 -13.98 12.23
N ALA A 157 -8.62 -14.53 13.15
CA ALA A 157 -7.22 -14.85 12.90
C ALA A 157 -7.05 -15.84 11.74
N ALA A 158 -7.89 -16.88 11.68
CA ALA A 158 -7.87 -17.86 10.59
C ALA A 158 -8.19 -17.22 9.23
N VAL A 159 -9.19 -16.34 9.17
CA VAL A 159 -9.55 -15.62 7.92
C VAL A 159 -8.40 -14.74 7.45
N TYR A 160 -7.79 -13.94 8.34
CA TYR A 160 -6.62 -13.14 7.98
C TYR A 160 -5.44 -14.00 7.56
N TRP A 161 -5.17 -15.08 8.29
CA TRP A 161 -4.09 -16.00 7.96
C TRP A 161 -4.27 -16.63 6.59
N LEU A 162 -5.47 -17.12 6.27
CA LEU A 162 -5.78 -17.71 4.96
C LEU A 162 -5.63 -16.68 3.84
N ALA A 163 -6.17 -15.47 4.00
CA ALA A 163 -6.08 -14.42 3.01
C ALA A 163 -4.63 -13.98 2.77
N CYS A 164 -3.86 -13.74 3.83
CA CYS A 164 -2.45 -13.35 3.73
C CYS A 164 -1.60 -14.46 3.11
N THR A 165 -1.85 -15.73 3.50
CA THR A 165 -1.14 -16.88 2.93
C THR A 165 -1.45 -17.05 1.45
N ALA A 166 -2.72 -16.92 1.06
CA ALA A 166 -3.12 -16.98 -0.35
C ALA A 166 -2.43 -15.88 -1.18
N MET A 167 -2.37 -14.65 -0.68
CA MET A 167 -1.66 -13.55 -1.34
C MET A 167 -0.17 -13.84 -1.47
N ALA A 168 0.48 -14.35 -0.41
CA ALA A 168 1.90 -14.70 -0.43
C ALA A 168 2.21 -15.86 -1.40
N LEU A 169 1.33 -16.87 -1.47
CA LEU A 169 1.49 -17.99 -2.41
C LEU A 169 1.30 -17.53 -3.86
N LEU A 170 0.31 -16.68 -4.14
CA LEU A 170 0.11 -16.12 -5.48
C LEU A 170 1.33 -15.30 -5.92
N ALA A 171 1.91 -14.51 -5.03
CA ALA A 171 3.09 -13.73 -5.35
C ALA A 171 4.32 -14.60 -5.70
N ARG A 172 4.52 -15.70 -4.97
CA ARG A 172 5.61 -16.67 -5.27
C ARG A 172 5.50 -17.29 -6.67
N HIS A 173 4.31 -17.37 -7.24
CA HIS A 173 4.13 -17.82 -8.63
C HIS A 173 4.50 -16.76 -9.65
N LEU A 174 4.63 -15.51 -9.24
CA LEU A 174 4.99 -14.38 -10.09
C LEU A 174 6.50 -14.07 -10.03
N GLU A 175 7.21 -14.58 -9.04
CA GLU A 175 8.67 -14.51 -8.89
C GLU A 175 9.38 -15.43 -9.87
#